data_db323ea50613324e47e0cb8443556fe9
#
_entry.id   db323ea50613324e47e0cb8443556fe9
#
_cell.length_a   1.000
_cell.length_b   1.000
_cell.length_c   1.000
_cell.angle_alpha   90.00
_cell.angle_beta   90.00
_cell.angle_gamma   90.00
#
_symmetry.space_group_name_H-M   'P 1'
#
loop_
_entity.id
_entity.type
_entity.pdbx_description
1 polymer ?
#
loop_
_entity_poly.entity_id
_entity_poly.type
_entity_poly.pdbx_seq_one_letter_code
_entity_poly.pdbx_strand_id
1 'polypeptide(L)'
;MDTNIQNKVKDLLDKFRSGAISSEEFKELSAKINQSSEADLEFLFSDEWDKFNSYEPLSQDKINSLYRKLNKQRHITPFMKVQKYWLQIAASILLILSCGISVLYYTQHKDIEYLAQQNITINSGEHGTSLVTLPDGTLVHLNAKSSLSYKQDFGRDNRKVELSGEGYFEVKKNTEKQFIVGTEVMDITVTGTTFNVYAYEHKNFVEMALVEGSVNVTTKDPAHNTLNVKPNQKVIYDKRTGLLSLEETSNKMETAWLTKELTFRHEKMKDVFQCLERKFGVTFNIKNKNILQDVYRFF
;
A
#
# COMPACT_ATOMS: atom_id res chain seq x y z
N MET A 1 22.92 -75.46 -10.91
CA MET A 1 22.53 -75.77 -9.51
C MET A 1 23.14 -77.09 -9.07
N ASP A 2 23.66 -77.18 -7.86
CA ASP A 2 24.30 -78.40 -7.38
C ASP A 2 23.24 -79.52 -7.24
N THR A 3 23.54 -80.72 -7.74
CA THR A 3 22.59 -81.88 -7.79
C THR A 3 21.95 -82.17 -6.46
N ASN A 4 22.63 -81.86 -5.36
CA ASN A 4 22.16 -82.10 -3.98
C ASN A 4 21.07 -81.05 -3.58
N ILE A 5 21.18 -79.82 -4.11
CA ILE A 5 20.19 -78.77 -3.88
C ILE A 5 18.92 -79.01 -4.70
N GLN A 6 19.08 -79.49 -5.94
CA GLN A 6 17.95 -79.86 -6.80
C GLN A 6 17.08 -80.96 -6.18
N ASN A 7 17.71 -82.02 -5.68
CA ASN A 7 17.00 -83.12 -5.00
C ASN A 7 16.26 -82.65 -3.74
N LYS A 8 16.83 -81.72 -2.98
CA LYS A 8 16.21 -81.16 -1.80
C LYS A 8 15.00 -80.24 -2.12
N VAL A 9 15.11 -79.44 -3.18
CA VAL A 9 14.00 -78.60 -3.67
C VAL A 9 12.86 -79.47 -4.19
N LYS A 10 13.16 -80.56 -4.86
CA LYS A 10 12.17 -81.51 -5.38
C LYS A 10 11.42 -82.20 -4.24
N ASP A 11 12.09 -82.66 -3.19
CA ASP A 11 11.51 -83.24 -1.98
C ASP A 11 10.57 -82.25 -1.25
N LEU A 12 10.99 -81.01 -1.10
CA LEU A 12 10.17 -79.93 -0.50
C LEU A 12 8.95 -79.57 -1.33
N LEU A 13 9.06 -79.63 -2.68
CA LEU A 13 7.96 -79.42 -3.59
C LEU A 13 6.92 -80.59 -3.51
N ASP A 14 7.40 -81.82 -3.40
CA ASP A 14 6.51 -83.00 -3.25
C ASP A 14 5.75 -82.94 -1.93
N LYS A 15 6.42 -82.52 -0.84
CA LYS A 15 5.76 -82.27 0.48
C LYS A 15 4.76 -81.10 0.38
N PHE A 16 5.07 -80.06 -0.34
CA PHE A 16 4.14 -78.93 -0.53
C PHE A 16 2.87 -79.40 -1.28
N ARG A 17 3.02 -80.26 -2.29
CA ARG A 17 1.93 -80.80 -3.07
C ARG A 17 1.03 -81.70 -2.29
N SER A 18 1.64 -82.57 -1.48
CA SER A 18 0.89 -83.49 -0.60
C SER A 18 0.25 -82.81 0.59
N GLY A 19 0.51 -81.51 0.81
CA GLY A 19 0.03 -80.73 1.93
C GLY A 19 0.72 -81.14 3.25
N ALA A 20 1.83 -81.91 3.19
CA ALA A 20 2.58 -82.39 4.32
C ALA A 20 3.79 -81.51 4.73
N ILE A 21 3.94 -80.35 4.10
CA ILE A 21 5.03 -79.42 4.35
C ILE A 21 4.82 -78.61 5.65
N SER A 22 5.82 -78.54 6.51
CA SER A 22 5.80 -77.68 7.69
C SER A 22 6.05 -76.24 7.37
N SER A 23 5.72 -75.30 8.31
CA SER A 23 5.93 -73.85 8.10
C SER A 23 7.42 -73.47 7.94
N GLU A 24 8.34 -74.24 8.53
CA GLU A 24 9.79 -74.01 8.39
C GLU A 24 10.32 -74.51 7.05
N GLU A 25 9.85 -75.70 6.64
CA GLU A 25 10.16 -76.27 5.31
C GLU A 25 9.63 -75.42 4.18
N PHE A 26 8.43 -74.80 4.34
CA PHE A 26 7.88 -73.87 3.37
C PHE A 26 8.72 -72.62 3.24
N LYS A 27 9.21 -72.03 4.36
CA LYS A 27 10.12 -70.91 4.32
C LYS A 27 11.45 -71.25 3.58
N GLU A 28 11.98 -72.50 3.85
CA GLU A 28 13.20 -72.94 3.16
C GLU A 28 12.95 -73.11 1.67
N LEU A 29 11.82 -73.69 1.27
CA LEU A 29 11.42 -73.83 -0.14
C LEU A 29 11.31 -72.49 -0.82
N SER A 30 10.60 -71.52 -0.22
CA SER A 30 10.43 -70.18 -0.73
C SER A 30 11.76 -69.42 -0.90
N ALA A 31 12.64 -69.55 0.09
CA ALA A 31 13.95 -68.91 0.01
C ALA A 31 14.82 -69.51 -1.13
N LYS A 32 14.77 -70.82 -1.32
CA LYS A 32 15.53 -71.50 -2.37
C LYS A 32 14.98 -71.16 -3.78
N ILE A 33 13.65 -71.11 -3.92
CA ILE A 33 13.01 -70.70 -5.19
C ILE A 33 13.41 -69.28 -5.53
N ASN A 34 13.37 -68.34 -4.62
CA ASN A 34 13.71 -66.93 -4.83
C ASN A 34 15.19 -66.72 -5.15
N GLN A 35 16.09 -67.64 -4.77
CA GLN A 35 17.52 -67.58 -5.05
C GLN A 35 17.90 -68.35 -6.32
N SER A 36 17.00 -69.10 -6.94
CA SER A 36 17.25 -69.89 -8.16
C SER A 36 17.14 -69.00 -9.41
N SER A 37 17.98 -69.28 -10.39
CA SER A 37 17.89 -68.62 -11.68
C SER A 37 16.68 -69.14 -12.49
N GLU A 38 16.20 -68.35 -13.43
CA GLU A 38 15.06 -68.72 -14.30
C GLU A 38 15.31 -70.06 -15.04
N ALA A 39 16.50 -70.27 -15.52
CA ALA A 39 16.93 -71.54 -16.14
C ALA A 39 16.89 -72.76 -15.22
N ASP A 40 17.23 -72.58 -13.92
CA ASP A 40 17.16 -73.68 -12.93
C ASP A 40 15.71 -74.03 -12.59
N LEU A 41 14.82 -73.03 -12.54
CA LEU A 41 13.39 -73.20 -12.29
C LEU A 41 12.72 -73.85 -13.50
N GLU A 42 13.04 -73.46 -14.73
CA GLU A 42 12.53 -74.05 -15.94
C GLU A 42 12.91 -75.55 -15.98
N PHE A 43 14.15 -75.93 -15.66
CA PHE A 43 14.55 -77.34 -15.58
C PHE A 43 13.81 -78.13 -14.46
N LEU A 44 13.61 -77.55 -13.32
CA LEU A 44 12.89 -78.20 -12.22
C LEU A 44 11.40 -78.44 -12.52
N PHE A 45 10.77 -77.63 -13.33
CA PHE A 45 9.37 -77.68 -13.63
C PHE A 45 9.07 -78.25 -15.04
N SER A 46 10.07 -78.52 -15.87
CA SER A 46 9.89 -78.99 -17.26
C SER A 46 9.14 -80.29 -17.33
N ASP A 47 9.46 -81.30 -16.49
CA ASP A 47 8.76 -82.58 -16.41
C ASP A 47 7.28 -82.47 -16.01
N GLU A 48 6.91 -81.36 -15.42
CA GLU A 48 5.57 -81.10 -14.98
C GLU A 48 4.76 -80.26 -15.92
N TRP A 49 5.42 -79.35 -16.63
CA TRP A 49 4.80 -78.58 -17.68
C TRP A 49 4.21 -79.48 -18.76
N ASP A 50 4.95 -80.57 -19.07
CA ASP A 50 4.49 -81.56 -20.07
C ASP A 50 3.31 -82.40 -19.55
N LYS A 51 3.17 -82.60 -18.24
CA LYS A 51 2.02 -83.26 -17.63
C LYS A 51 0.78 -82.39 -17.48
N PHE A 52 0.95 -81.07 -17.56
CA PHE A 52 -0.15 -80.09 -17.46
C PHE A 52 -0.97 -79.93 -18.73
N ASN A 53 -0.71 -80.72 -19.79
CA ASN A 53 -1.42 -80.73 -21.06
C ASN A 53 -2.81 -81.34 -21.01
N SER A 54 -3.36 -81.69 -19.85
CA SER A 54 -4.75 -82.07 -19.63
C SER A 54 -5.48 -81.04 -18.78
N TYR A 55 -5.49 -79.80 -19.25
CA TYR A 55 -6.28 -78.76 -18.60
C TYR A 55 -7.77 -79.01 -18.87
N GLU A 56 -8.48 -79.53 -17.92
CA GLU A 56 -9.95 -79.45 -17.93
C GLU A 56 -10.30 -77.98 -17.65
N PRO A 57 -10.91 -77.29 -18.58
CA PRO A 57 -11.30 -75.90 -18.31
C PRO A 57 -12.27 -75.91 -17.14
N LEU A 58 -11.95 -74.99 -16.16
CA LEU A 58 -12.82 -74.78 -15.01
C LEU A 58 -14.27 -74.56 -15.52
N SER A 59 -15.21 -75.27 -14.97
CA SER A 59 -16.62 -75.10 -15.28
C SER A 59 -17.03 -73.64 -15.12
N GLN A 60 -17.88 -73.12 -16.00
CA GLN A 60 -18.35 -71.74 -15.98
C GLN A 60 -18.94 -71.36 -14.60
N ASP A 61 -19.53 -72.29 -13.86
CA ASP A 61 -20.04 -72.06 -12.54
C ASP A 61 -18.92 -71.79 -11.52
N LYS A 62 -17.80 -72.46 -11.65
CA LYS A 62 -16.61 -72.26 -10.80
C LYS A 62 -15.93 -70.90 -11.11
N ILE A 63 -15.84 -70.53 -12.40
CA ILE A 63 -15.39 -69.26 -12.88
C ILE A 63 -16.27 -68.13 -12.33
N ASN A 64 -17.59 -68.27 -12.47
CA ASN A 64 -18.56 -67.30 -11.98
C ASN A 64 -18.52 -67.15 -10.44
N SER A 65 -18.30 -68.27 -9.72
CA SER A 65 -18.15 -68.23 -8.26
C SER A 65 -16.88 -67.49 -7.83
N LEU A 66 -15.78 -67.67 -8.53
CA LEU A 66 -14.51 -66.93 -8.31
C LEU A 66 -14.69 -65.45 -8.60
N TYR A 67 -15.32 -65.09 -9.72
CA TYR A 67 -15.65 -63.71 -10.04
C TYR A 67 -16.55 -63.06 -8.99
N ARG A 68 -17.56 -63.77 -8.49
CA ARG A 68 -18.42 -63.29 -7.39
C ARG A 68 -17.62 -63.08 -6.10
N LYS A 69 -16.67 -63.97 -5.76
CA LYS A 69 -15.78 -63.80 -4.57
C LYS A 69 -14.84 -62.60 -4.73
N LEU A 70 -14.25 -62.41 -5.93
CA LEU A 70 -13.37 -61.29 -6.22
C LEU A 70 -14.12 -59.94 -6.25
N ASN A 71 -15.31 -59.92 -6.79
CA ASN A 71 -16.15 -58.72 -6.84
C ASN A 71 -16.73 -58.36 -5.45
N LYS A 72 -16.95 -59.37 -4.57
CA LYS A 72 -17.42 -59.11 -3.21
C LYS A 72 -16.38 -58.43 -2.34
N GLN A 73 -15.09 -58.56 -2.65
CA GLN A 73 -14.01 -57.83 -1.98
C GLN A 73 -13.82 -56.39 -2.53
N ARG A 74 -14.45 -56.02 -3.66
CA ARG A 74 -14.49 -54.66 -4.17
C ARG A 74 -15.72 -53.86 -3.70
N HIS A 75 -16.23 -54.12 -2.53
CA HIS A 75 -17.11 -53.18 -1.86
C HIS A 75 -16.25 -51.96 -1.46
N ILE A 76 -16.13 -51.03 -2.40
CA ILE A 76 -15.78 -49.63 -2.08
C ILE A 76 -16.75 -49.25 -0.98
N THR A 77 -16.24 -49.18 0.24
CA THR A 77 -17.02 -48.84 1.42
C THR A 77 -17.75 -47.52 1.13
N PRO A 78 -19.04 -47.39 1.49
CA PRO A 78 -19.75 -46.11 1.29
C PRO A 78 -19.06 -44.92 1.89
N PHE A 79 -18.12 -45.13 2.78
CA PHE A 79 -17.24 -44.14 3.40
C PHE A 79 -16.41 -43.34 2.37
N MET A 80 -15.87 -43.95 1.31
CA MET A 80 -15.12 -43.22 0.27
C MET A 80 -15.99 -42.29 -0.56
N LYS A 81 -17.27 -42.61 -0.79
CA LYS A 81 -18.19 -41.68 -1.49
C LYS A 81 -18.57 -40.51 -0.60
N VAL A 82 -18.80 -40.72 0.68
CA VAL A 82 -19.13 -39.68 1.65
C VAL A 82 -17.94 -38.71 1.79
N GLN A 83 -16.71 -39.23 1.88
CA GLN A 83 -15.51 -38.37 1.98
C GLN A 83 -15.32 -37.43 0.79
N LYS A 84 -15.68 -37.87 -0.44
CA LYS A 84 -15.61 -37.02 -1.63
C LYS A 84 -16.60 -35.86 -1.57
N TYR A 85 -17.80 -36.06 -1.07
CA TYR A 85 -18.79 -35.00 -0.89
C TYR A 85 -18.40 -34.03 0.22
N TRP A 86 -17.81 -34.51 1.31
CA TRP A 86 -17.32 -33.66 2.39
C TRP A 86 -16.21 -32.72 1.92
N LEU A 87 -15.30 -33.20 1.08
CA LEU A 87 -14.26 -32.36 0.48
C LEU A 87 -14.84 -31.28 -0.44
N GLN A 88 -15.87 -31.61 -1.22
CA GLN A 88 -16.56 -30.63 -2.08
C GLN A 88 -17.31 -29.58 -1.25
N ILE A 89 -17.98 -29.98 -0.17
CA ILE A 89 -18.66 -29.08 0.76
C ILE A 89 -17.63 -28.17 1.44
N ALA A 90 -16.54 -28.72 1.94
CA ALA A 90 -15.47 -27.93 2.56
C ALA A 90 -14.85 -26.90 1.58
N ALA A 91 -14.60 -27.30 0.33
CA ALA A 91 -14.10 -26.42 -0.71
C ALA A 91 -15.09 -25.28 -1.06
N SER A 92 -16.40 -25.59 -1.12
CA SER A 92 -17.41 -24.55 -1.36
C SER A 92 -17.57 -23.58 -0.20
N ILE A 93 -17.48 -24.04 1.04
CA ILE A 93 -17.47 -23.18 2.23
C ILE A 93 -16.23 -22.26 2.24
N LEU A 94 -15.05 -22.80 1.93
CA LEU A 94 -13.83 -21.99 1.83
C LEU A 94 -13.92 -20.95 0.73
N LEU A 95 -14.52 -21.28 -0.42
CA LEU A 95 -14.77 -20.33 -1.51
C LEU A 95 -15.71 -19.21 -1.09
N ILE A 96 -16.82 -19.54 -0.42
CA ILE A 96 -17.79 -18.55 0.07
C ILE A 96 -17.13 -17.64 1.12
N LEU A 97 -16.36 -18.21 2.06
CA LEU A 97 -15.61 -17.44 3.07
C LEU A 97 -14.57 -16.53 2.42
N SER A 98 -13.81 -17.04 1.44
CA SER A 98 -12.83 -16.26 0.69
C SER A 98 -13.48 -15.10 -0.06
N CYS A 99 -14.60 -15.34 -0.75
CA CYS A 99 -15.38 -14.29 -1.40
C CYS A 99 -15.92 -13.27 -0.39
N GLY A 100 -16.46 -13.75 0.73
CA GLY A 100 -16.96 -12.88 1.80
C GLY A 100 -15.87 -11.98 2.38
N ILE A 101 -14.70 -12.54 2.69
CA ILE A 101 -13.53 -11.78 3.18
C ILE A 101 -13.06 -10.79 2.11
N SER A 102 -13.02 -11.19 0.82
CA SER A 102 -12.60 -10.31 -0.27
C SER A 102 -13.56 -9.13 -0.46
N VAL A 103 -14.86 -9.35 -0.33
CA VAL A 103 -15.88 -8.28 -0.40
C VAL A 103 -15.75 -7.34 0.78
N LEU A 104 -15.61 -7.85 2.01
CA LEU A 104 -15.40 -7.04 3.21
C LEU A 104 -14.12 -6.22 3.11
N TYR A 105 -13.02 -6.82 2.66
CA TYR A 105 -11.75 -6.12 2.42
C TYR A 105 -11.92 -4.99 1.40
N TYR A 106 -12.61 -5.26 0.30
CA TYR A 106 -12.84 -4.28 -0.77
C TYR A 106 -13.75 -3.11 -0.32
N THR A 107 -14.80 -3.40 0.45
CA THR A 107 -15.70 -2.34 0.98
C THR A 107 -14.98 -1.48 2.02
N GLN A 108 -14.26 -2.08 2.97
CA GLN A 108 -13.48 -1.33 3.95
C GLN A 108 -12.39 -0.47 3.29
N HIS A 109 -11.76 -0.97 2.23
CA HIS A 109 -10.72 -0.21 1.52
C HIS A 109 -11.30 1.04 0.82
N LYS A 110 -12.50 0.92 0.23
CA LYS A 110 -13.20 2.06 -0.36
C LYS A 110 -13.62 3.12 0.67
N ASP A 111 -14.12 2.69 1.83
CA ASP A 111 -14.55 3.61 2.88
C ASP A 111 -13.35 4.38 3.46
N ILE A 112 -12.21 3.72 3.64
CA ILE A 112 -10.96 4.35 4.08
C ILE A 112 -10.46 5.35 3.03
N GLU A 113 -10.48 5.01 1.74
CA GLU A 113 -10.06 5.88 0.66
C GLU A 113 -10.99 7.10 0.52
N TYR A 114 -12.30 6.91 0.66
CA TYR A 114 -13.27 7.99 0.66
C TYR A 114 -13.04 8.96 1.84
N LEU A 115 -12.83 8.46 3.05
CA LEU A 115 -12.52 9.27 4.22
C LEU A 115 -11.18 10.00 4.05
N ALA A 116 -10.17 9.34 3.52
CA ALA A 116 -8.83 9.91 3.29
C ALA A 116 -8.87 11.12 2.33
N GLN A 117 -9.82 11.15 1.41
CA GLN A 117 -9.98 12.26 0.45
C GLN A 117 -10.79 13.43 0.99
N GLN A 118 -11.42 13.32 2.16
CA GLN A 118 -12.16 14.44 2.75
C GLN A 118 -11.22 15.57 3.16
N ASN A 119 -11.65 16.81 2.87
CA ASN A 119 -10.91 18.00 3.26
C ASN A 119 -11.25 18.42 4.69
N ILE A 120 -10.22 18.66 5.48
CA ILE A 120 -10.31 19.37 6.75
C ILE A 120 -10.04 20.83 6.44
N THR A 121 -10.99 21.72 6.79
CA THR A 121 -10.86 23.15 6.57
C THR A 121 -10.86 23.88 7.91
N ILE A 122 -9.88 24.73 8.12
CA ILE A 122 -9.72 25.56 9.31
C ILE A 122 -9.82 27.02 8.88
N ASN A 123 -10.72 27.74 9.47
CA ASN A 123 -10.93 29.15 9.17
C ASN A 123 -10.51 30.01 10.36
N SER A 124 -9.80 31.10 10.10
CA SER A 124 -9.60 32.18 11.06
C SER A 124 -10.84 33.08 11.10
N GLY A 125 -11.04 33.77 12.22
CA GLY A 125 -12.15 34.71 12.35
C GLY A 125 -11.98 35.97 11.48
N GLU A 126 -13.05 36.81 11.48
CA GLU A 126 -13.08 38.08 10.76
C GLU A 126 -12.01 39.08 11.23
N HIS A 127 -11.67 39.06 12.52
CA HIS A 127 -10.77 40.03 13.17
C HIS A 127 -9.68 39.39 14.03
N GLY A 128 -9.43 38.09 13.87
CA GLY A 128 -8.50 37.36 14.73
C GLY A 128 -7.49 36.53 13.95
N THR A 129 -6.39 36.22 14.59
CA THR A 129 -5.41 35.24 14.09
C THR A 129 -5.69 33.87 14.73
N SER A 130 -5.39 32.80 14.03
CA SER A 130 -5.47 31.43 14.55
C SER A 130 -4.13 30.72 14.44
N LEU A 131 -3.74 29.97 15.49
CA LEU A 131 -2.57 29.08 15.42
C LEU A 131 -3.04 27.65 15.21
N VAL A 132 -2.53 27.02 14.18
CA VAL A 132 -2.85 25.64 13.78
C VAL A 132 -1.58 24.81 13.86
N THR A 133 -1.65 23.66 14.52
CA THR A 133 -0.61 22.63 14.43
C THR A 133 -1.07 21.52 13.53
N LEU A 134 -0.38 21.32 12.41
CA LEU A 134 -0.68 20.26 11.46
C LEU A 134 -0.23 18.88 11.98
N PRO A 135 -0.74 17.76 11.42
CA PRO A 135 -0.39 16.42 11.87
C PRO A 135 1.10 16.07 11.79
N ASP A 136 1.86 16.74 10.91
CA ASP A 136 3.31 16.56 10.79
C ASP A 136 4.12 17.38 11.80
N GLY A 137 3.44 18.21 12.60
CA GLY A 137 4.04 19.12 13.58
C GLY A 137 4.45 20.49 13.02
N THR A 138 4.09 20.80 11.77
CA THR A 138 4.20 22.14 11.19
C THR A 138 3.27 23.12 11.91
N LEU A 139 3.76 24.30 12.23
CA LEU A 139 2.97 25.38 12.83
C LEU A 139 2.55 26.36 11.74
N VAL A 140 1.27 26.72 11.74
CA VAL A 140 0.70 27.69 10.79
C VAL A 140 -0.06 28.75 11.59
N HIS A 141 0.39 29.99 11.50
CA HIS A 141 -0.38 31.13 11.95
C HIS A 141 -1.25 31.60 10.78
N LEU A 142 -2.53 31.68 10.98
CA LEU A 142 -3.48 32.22 9.99
C LEU A 142 -3.90 33.63 10.39
N ASN A 143 -3.80 34.57 9.49
CA ASN A 143 -4.30 35.93 9.70
C ASN A 143 -5.83 36.00 9.57
N ALA A 144 -6.44 37.11 9.87
CA ALA A 144 -7.88 37.32 9.76
C ALA A 144 -8.41 36.98 8.36
N LYS A 145 -9.62 36.45 8.27
CA LYS A 145 -10.29 36.07 7.00
C LYS A 145 -9.50 35.09 6.15
N SER A 146 -8.74 34.21 6.78
CA SER A 146 -7.94 33.20 6.09
C SER A 146 -8.49 31.79 6.33
N SER A 147 -8.30 30.94 5.36
CA SER A 147 -8.68 29.54 5.41
C SER A 147 -7.52 28.63 4.97
N LEU A 148 -7.30 27.57 5.71
CA LEU A 148 -6.34 26.51 5.41
C LEU A 148 -7.08 25.21 5.28
N SER A 149 -6.90 24.52 4.16
CA SER A 149 -7.49 23.18 3.99
C SER A 149 -6.44 22.15 3.61
N TYR A 150 -6.63 20.93 4.07
CA TYR A 150 -5.80 19.78 3.73
C TYR A 150 -6.63 18.50 3.79
N LYS A 151 -6.16 17.46 3.11
CA LYS A 151 -6.84 16.17 3.11
C LYS A 151 -6.62 15.42 4.42
N GLN A 152 -7.56 14.57 4.79
CA GLN A 152 -7.49 13.76 6.02
C GLN A 152 -6.28 12.80 6.02
N ASP A 153 -5.77 12.40 4.85
CA ASP A 153 -4.55 11.58 4.69
C ASP A 153 -3.25 12.40 4.68
N PHE A 154 -3.31 13.69 5.05
CA PHE A 154 -2.14 14.57 5.12
C PHE A 154 -0.98 13.91 5.88
N GLY A 155 0.21 13.94 5.27
CA GLY A 155 1.42 13.33 5.82
C GLY A 155 1.62 11.85 5.46
N ARG A 156 0.57 11.16 4.96
CA ARG A 156 0.70 9.78 4.48
C ARG A 156 1.40 9.72 3.12
N ASP A 157 0.81 10.32 2.10
CA ASP A 157 1.34 10.31 0.74
C ASP A 157 2.03 11.63 0.39
N ASN A 158 1.45 12.76 0.82
CA ASN A 158 1.99 14.09 0.62
C ASN A 158 1.69 14.99 1.84
N ARG A 159 2.35 16.17 1.88
CA ARG A 159 2.12 17.21 2.87
C ARG A 159 1.59 18.46 2.15
N LYS A 160 0.44 18.31 1.47
CA LYS A 160 -0.17 19.41 0.71
C LYS A 160 -1.26 20.08 1.51
N VAL A 161 -1.22 21.40 1.56
CA VAL A 161 -2.26 22.28 2.09
C VAL A 161 -2.67 23.30 1.04
N GLU A 162 -3.93 23.77 1.08
CA GLU A 162 -4.42 24.88 0.25
C GLU A 162 -4.72 26.06 1.15
N LEU A 163 -4.23 27.25 0.78
CA LEU A 163 -4.39 28.50 1.52
C LEU A 163 -5.21 29.50 0.70
N SER A 164 -6.23 30.10 1.32
CA SER A 164 -6.86 31.36 0.90
C SER A 164 -6.73 32.36 2.04
N GLY A 165 -6.22 33.55 1.77
CA GLY A 165 -5.90 34.55 2.78
C GLY A 165 -4.40 34.67 3.08
N GLU A 166 -4.02 34.91 4.33
CA GLU A 166 -2.62 35.07 4.73
C GLU A 166 -2.23 34.07 5.82
N GLY A 167 -1.08 33.41 5.61
CA GLY A 167 -0.54 32.43 6.54
C GLY A 167 0.97 32.51 6.66
N TYR A 168 1.45 32.39 7.91
CA TYR A 168 2.87 32.25 8.23
C TYR A 168 3.12 30.80 8.63
N PHE A 169 4.09 30.19 7.96
CA PHE A 169 4.38 28.77 8.06
C PHE A 169 5.75 28.55 8.69
N GLU A 170 5.80 27.77 9.75
CA GLU A 170 7.02 27.19 10.33
C GLU A 170 7.02 25.70 10.04
N VAL A 171 7.51 25.35 8.85
CA VAL A 171 7.40 23.96 8.36
C VAL A 171 8.43 23.07 9.01
N LYS A 172 7.95 21.97 9.61
CA LYS A 172 8.83 20.95 10.19
C LYS A 172 9.69 20.30 9.10
N LYS A 173 11.00 20.28 9.33
CA LYS A 173 11.98 19.73 8.39
C LYS A 173 11.72 18.26 8.11
N ASN A 174 11.55 17.94 6.82
CA ASN A 174 11.45 16.58 6.30
C ASN A 174 11.92 16.58 4.84
N THR A 175 13.05 15.94 4.57
CA THR A 175 13.68 15.88 3.24
C THR A 175 13.09 14.77 2.35
N GLU A 176 12.38 13.81 2.94
CA GLU A 176 11.78 12.71 2.18
C GLU A 176 10.44 13.09 1.58
N LYS A 177 9.65 13.92 2.30
CA LYS A 177 8.34 14.38 1.86
C LYS A 177 8.30 15.89 1.83
N GLN A 178 8.12 16.45 0.65
CA GLN A 178 7.96 17.90 0.47
C GLN A 178 6.66 18.38 1.10
N PHE A 179 6.68 19.61 1.62
CA PHE A 179 5.50 20.34 2.06
C PHE A 179 5.10 21.33 0.95
N ILE A 180 3.84 21.35 0.59
CA ILE A 180 3.35 22.16 -0.52
C ILE A 180 2.21 23.02 -0.01
N VAL A 181 2.34 24.35 -0.18
CA VAL A 181 1.25 25.28 0.00
C VAL A 181 0.71 25.66 -1.37
N GLY A 182 -0.50 25.19 -1.67
CA GLY A 182 -1.23 25.59 -2.85
C GLY A 182 -1.98 26.90 -2.60
N THR A 183 -1.93 27.79 -3.57
CA THR A 183 -2.80 28.98 -3.67
C THR A 183 -3.59 28.92 -4.96
N GLU A 184 -4.42 29.90 -5.23
CA GLU A 184 -5.15 29.99 -6.51
C GLU A 184 -4.21 29.95 -7.74
N VAL A 185 -3.05 30.60 -7.65
CA VAL A 185 -2.19 30.87 -8.83
C VAL A 185 -0.81 30.22 -8.80
N MET A 186 -0.34 29.74 -7.64
CA MET A 186 0.98 29.14 -7.51
C MET A 186 1.03 28.07 -6.41
N ASP A 187 1.93 27.11 -6.56
CA ASP A 187 2.32 26.14 -5.57
C ASP A 187 3.69 26.50 -4.99
N ILE A 188 3.81 26.47 -3.66
CA ILE A 188 5.01 26.81 -2.89
C ILE A 188 5.52 25.53 -2.25
N THR A 189 6.68 25.05 -2.69
CA THR A 189 7.24 23.76 -2.30
C THR A 189 8.47 23.91 -1.43
N VAL A 190 8.47 23.27 -0.27
CA VAL A 190 9.54 23.37 0.74
C VAL A 190 9.83 22.01 1.40
N THR A 191 10.96 21.93 2.11
CA THR A 191 11.33 20.73 2.90
C THR A 191 11.50 21.01 4.41
N GLY A 192 11.50 22.28 4.80
CA GLY A 192 11.69 22.69 6.19
C GLY A 192 12.11 24.15 6.21
N THR A 193 11.15 25.06 6.22
CA THR A 193 11.33 26.46 5.80
C THR A 193 10.34 27.32 6.58
N THR A 194 10.75 28.54 6.89
CA THR A 194 9.91 29.56 7.51
C THR A 194 9.61 30.66 6.51
N PHE A 195 8.32 30.89 6.23
CA PHE A 195 7.90 31.85 5.19
C PHE A 195 6.46 32.35 5.43
N ASN A 196 6.14 33.49 4.83
CA ASN A 196 4.79 34.09 4.82
C ASN A 196 4.18 33.99 3.42
N VAL A 197 2.89 33.72 3.34
CA VAL A 197 2.12 33.71 2.08
C VAL A 197 0.92 34.62 2.24
N TYR A 198 0.76 35.57 1.30
CA TYR A 198 -0.38 36.46 1.20
C TYR A 198 -1.14 36.16 -0.09
N ALA A 199 -2.30 35.53 0.03
CA ALA A 199 -3.09 35.00 -1.09
C ALA A 199 -4.59 35.24 -0.93
N TYR A 200 -5.00 36.47 -0.62
CA TYR A 200 -6.41 36.83 -0.57
C TYR A 200 -7.02 36.87 -1.97
N GLU A 201 -8.18 36.25 -2.17
CA GLU A 201 -8.87 36.16 -3.47
C GLU A 201 -9.19 37.55 -4.08
N HIS A 202 -9.63 38.51 -3.24
CA HIS A 202 -10.02 39.86 -3.66
C HIS A 202 -8.82 40.75 -3.99
N LYS A 203 -7.59 40.28 -3.79
CA LYS A 203 -6.36 41.03 -4.17
C LYS A 203 -5.89 40.60 -5.55
N ASN A 204 -5.36 41.57 -6.29
CA ASN A 204 -4.84 41.36 -7.65
C ASN A 204 -3.44 40.71 -7.68
N PHE A 205 -2.91 40.32 -6.55
CA PHE A 205 -1.60 39.69 -6.46
C PHE A 205 -1.59 38.58 -5.36
N VAL A 206 -0.63 37.66 -5.52
CA VAL A 206 -0.24 36.72 -4.47
C VAL A 206 1.24 36.95 -4.19
N GLU A 207 1.59 36.99 -2.91
CA GLU A 207 2.97 37.24 -2.46
C GLU A 207 3.43 36.11 -1.53
N MET A 208 4.68 35.68 -1.69
CA MET A 208 5.36 34.80 -0.77
C MET A 208 6.70 35.41 -0.36
N ALA A 209 6.96 35.55 0.93
CA ALA A 209 8.20 36.11 1.47
C ALA A 209 8.94 35.05 2.29
N LEU A 210 10.21 34.82 1.99
CA LEU A 210 11.03 33.80 2.63
C LEU A 210 11.85 34.38 3.79
N VAL A 211 11.64 33.81 4.98
CA VAL A 211 12.38 34.19 6.20
C VAL A 211 13.62 33.31 6.36
N GLU A 212 13.45 31.99 6.33
CA GLU A 212 14.54 31.03 6.53
C GLU A 212 14.34 29.77 5.67
N GLY A 213 15.45 29.22 5.17
CA GLY A 213 15.46 27.99 4.38
C GLY A 213 15.53 28.21 2.88
N SER A 214 14.79 27.43 2.10
CA SER A 214 14.74 27.51 0.63
C SER A 214 13.34 27.13 0.17
N VAL A 215 12.86 27.83 -0.86
CA VAL A 215 11.52 27.65 -1.42
C VAL A 215 11.59 27.55 -2.93
N ASN A 216 10.87 26.60 -3.49
CA ASN A 216 10.54 26.55 -4.91
C ASN A 216 9.09 27.02 -5.10
N VAL A 217 8.91 28.06 -5.90
CA VAL A 217 7.58 28.58 -6.30
C VAL A 217 7.33 28.20 -7.76
N THR A 218 6.20 27.56 -8.03
CA THR A 218 5.79 27.17 -9.38
C THR A 218 4.41 27.77 -9.66
N THR A 219 4.27 28.48 -10.78
CA THR A 219 2.97 29.05 -11.20
C THR A 219 2.05 27.95 -11.74
N LYS A 220 0.72 28.12 -11.53
CA LYS A 220 -0.31 27.21 -12.04
C LYS A 220 -0.79 27.57 -13.45
N ASP A 221 -0.29 28.66 -14.02
CA ASP A 221 -0.56 29.04 -15.40
C ASP A 221 0.11 28.08 -16.42
N PRO A 222 -0.27 28.12 -17.71
CA PRO A 222 0.31 27.22 -18.71
C PRO A 222 1.83 27.34 -18.89
N ALA A 223 2.43 28.47 -18.49
CA ALA A 223 3.88 28.67 -18.57
C ALA A 223 4.67 27.90 -17.53
N HIS A 224 4.03 27.48 -16.42
CA HIS A 224 4.65 26.72 -15.32
C HIS A 224 6.01 27.28 -14.89
N ASN A 225 6.10 28.61 -14.76
CA ASN A 225 7.33 29.28 -14.34
C ASN A 225 7.74 28.82 -12.93
N THR A 226 9.00 28.44 -12.79
CA THR A 226 9.55 28.01 -11.48
C THR A 226 10.66 28.94 -11.05
N LEU A 227 10.61 29.42 -9.81
CA LEU A 227 11.64 30.25 -9.18
C LEU A 227 12.11 29.62 -7.88
N ASN A 228 13.44 29.62 -7.68
CA ASN A 228 14.03 29.29 -6.39
C ASN A 228 14.27 30.58 -5.60
N VAL A 229 13.73 30.66 -4.40
CA VAL A 229 13.74 31.85 -3.56
C VAL A 229 14.70 31.63 -2.38
N LYS A 230 15.50 32.63 -2.08
CA LYS A 230 16.47 32.66 -0.97
C LYS A 230 15.93 33.48 0.20
N PRO A 231 16.46 33.28 1.42
CA PRO A 231 16.10 34.11 2.56
C PRO A 231 16.24 35.62 2.27
N ASN A 232 15.31 36.40 2.79
CA ASN A 232 15.15 37.83 2.54
C ASN A 232 14.78 38.20 1.10
N GLN A 233 14.19 37.23 0.36
CA GLN A 233 13.57 37.50 -0.92
C GLN A 233 12.08 37.21 -0.86
N LYS A 234 11.32 37.89 -1.67
CA LYS A 234 9.91 37.66 -1.88
C LYS A 234 9.57 37.51 -3.37
N VAL A 235 8.56 36.74 -3.64
CA VAL A 235 7.98 36.57 -4.96
C VAL A 235 6.59 37.17 -4.96
N ILE A 236 6.29 37.94 -6.01
CA ILE A 236 4.97 38.54 -6.25
C ILE A 236 4.47 38.06 -7.60
N TYR A 237 3.29 37.46 -7.61
CA TYR A 237 2.56 37.12 -8.82
C TYR A 237 1.41 38.11 -9.03
N ASP A 238 1.43 38.89 -10.09
CA ASP A 238 0.33 39.78 -10.47
C ASP A 238 -0.71 39.00 -11.28
N LYS A 239 -1.92 38.80 -10.72
CA LYS A 239 -3.01 38.03 -11.33
C LYS A 239 -3.53 38.64 -12.64
N ARG A 240 -3.36 39.96 -12.88
CA ARG A 240 -3.85 40.63 -14.08
C ARG A 240 -2.91 40.44 -15.26
N THR A 241 -1.59 40.48 -14.99
CA THR A 241 -0.57 40.40 -16.04
C THR A 241 0.04 39.00 -16.20
N GLY A 242 -0.13 38.11 -15.21
CA GLY A 242 0.54 36.81 -15.16
C GLY A 242 2.04 36.89 -14.87
N LEU A 243 2.55 38.06 -14.47
CA LEU A 243 3.97 38.29 -14.25
C LEU A 243 4.37 37.84 -12.85
N LEU A 244 5.46 37.06 -12.77
CA LEU A 244 6.13 36.67 -11.58
C LEU A 244 7.39 37.48 -11.37
N SER A 245 7.49 38.25 -10.29
CA SER A 245 8.66 39.07 -9.93
C SER A 245 9.33 38.57 -8.67
N LEU A 246 10.66 38.74 -8.60
CA LEU A 246 11.47 38.43 -7.43
C LEU A 246 12.03 39.75 -6.87
N GLU A 247 11.82 40.00 -5.60
CA GLU A 247 12.25 41.25 -4.94
C GLU A 247 12.97 40.91 -3.62
N GLU A 248 13.88 41.79 -3.19
CA GLU A 248 14.49 41.73 -1.87
C GLU A 248 13.52 42.28 -0.80
N THR A 249 13.52 41.66 0.38
CA THR A 249 12.71 42.13 1.51
C THR A 249 13.44 41.93 2.83
N SER A 250 13.12 42.76 3.83
CA SER A 250 13.56 42.56 5.22
C SER A 250 12.61 41.66 6.01
N ASN A 251 11.54 41.16 5.39
CA ASN A 251 10.44 40.40 5.99
C ASN A 251 9.63 41.15 7.07
N LYS A 252 10.01 42.37 7.45
CA LYS A 252 9.36 43.14 8.52
C LYS A 252 7.90 43.45 8.20
N MET A 253 7.62 43.80 6.95
CA MET A 253 6.27 44.18 6.52
C MET A 253 5.38 42.95 6.37
N GLU A 254 5.95 41.87 5.80
CA GLU A 254 5.27 40.63 5.52
C GLU A 254 4.90 39.84 6.81
N THR A 255 5.67 40.04 7.89
CA THR A 255 5.45 39.37 9.18
C THR A 255 4.93 40.30 10.29
N ALA A 256 4.70 41.58 10.00
CA ALA A 256 4.25 42.58 10.99
C ALA A 256 2.94 42.21 11.70
N TRP A 257 2.07 41.48 11.02
CA TRP A 257 0.78 41.05 11.59
C TRP A 257 0.93 40.00 12.72
N LEU A 258 2.05 39.29 12.78
CA LEU A 258 2.34 38.32 13.85
C LEU A 258 2.67 39.02 15.19
N THR A 259 3.20 40.22 15.15
CA THR A 259 3.63 40.97 16.33
C THR A 259 2.48 41.76 16.92
N LYS A 260 2.45 41.90 18.25
CA LYS A 260 1.46 42.76 18.93
C LYS A 260 1.73 44.25 18.71
N GLU A 261 2.99 44.60 18.49
CA GLU A 261 3.47 45.97 18.34
C GLU A 261 3.91 46.21 16.92
N LEU A 262 3.62 47.41 16.40
CA LEU A 262 4.12 47.90 15.13
C LEU A 262 5.11 49.01 15.39
N THR A 263 6.32 48.86 14.88
CA THR A 263 7.34 49.88 14.96
C THR A 263 7.76 50.31 13.58
N PHE A 264 7.50 51.55 13.22
CA PHE A 264 7.89 52.14 11.95
C PHE A 264 9.08 53.07 12.15
N ARG A 265 10.18 52.86 11.41
CA ARG A 265 11.37 53.68 11.46
C ARG A 265 11.75 54.06 10.04
N HIS A 266 11.55 55.35 9.67
CA HIS A 266 11.88 55.88 8.34
C HIS A 266 11.18 55.13 7.18
N GLU A 267 9.94 54.62 7.45
CA GLU A 267 9.16 53.95 6.43
C GLU A 267 8.29 54.93 5.65
N LYS A 268 8.05 54.61 4.37
CA LYS A 268 7.09 55.39 3.57
C LYS A 268 5.67 55.18 4.07
N MET A 269 4.85 56.23 4.04
CA MET A 269 3.45 56.10 4.45
C MET A 269 2.68 55.06 3.65
N LYS A 270 3.05 54.80 2.38
CA LYS A 270 2.50 53.68 1.62
C LYS A 270 2.68 52.36 2.37
N ASP A 271 3.88 52.09 2.85
CA ASP A 271 4.23 50.84 3.51
C ASP A 271 3.59 50.75 4.91
N VAL A 272 3.51 51.89 5.62
CA VAL A 272 2.80 51.98 6.90
C VAL A 272 1.31 51.63 6.71
N PHE A 273 0.63 52.21 5.72
CA PHE A 273 -0.77 51.90 5.45
C PHE A 273 -0.95 50.43 5.06
N GLN A 274 -0.10 49.88 4.22
CA GLN A 274 -0.15 48.45 3.85
C GLN A 274 -0.02 47.54 5.07
N CYS A 275 0.90 47.85 5.99
CA CYS A 275 1.11 47.11 7.23
C CYS A 275 -0.13 47.17 8.12
N LEU A 276 -0.73 48.35 8.29
CA LEU A 276 -1.96 48.52 9.08
C LEU A 276 -3.15 47.77 8.43
N GLU A 277 -3.27 47.85 7.09
CA GLU A 277 -4.30 47.12 6.36
C GLU A 277 -4.18 45.57 6.60
N ARG A 278 -2.97 45.05 6.50
CA ARG A 278 -2.72 43.61 6.77
C ARG A 278 -3.04 43.21 8.21
N LYS A 279 -2.57 44.04 9.16
CA LYS A 279 -2.72 43.73 10.59
C LYS A 279 -4.15 43.81 11.09
N PHE A 280 -4.90 44.82 10.65
CA PHE A 280 -6.25 45.10 11.16
C PHE A 280 -7.36 44.70 10.20
N GLY A 281 -7.04 44.15 9.04
CA GLY A 281 -8.07 43.75 8.04
C GLY A 281 -8.87 44.96 7.49
N VAL A 282 -8.31 46.18 7.52
CA VAL A 282 -8.95 47.42 7.08
C VAL A 282 -8.43 47.82 5.73
N THR A 283 -9.13 48.74 5.05
CA THR A 283 -8.68 49.35 3.79
C THR A 283 -8.69 50.86 3.97
N PHE A 284 -7.56 51.52 3.68
CA PHE A 284 -7.46 52.96 3.75
C PHE A 284 -7.89 53.61 2.41
N ASN A 285 -8.86 54.52 2.49
CA ASN A 285 -9.23 55.35 1.35
C ASN A 285 -8.41 56.66 1.37
N ILE A 286 -7.28 56.66 0.66
CA ILE A 286 -6.33 57.79 0.67
C ILE A 286 -6.70 58.79 -0.39
N LYS A 287 -7.29 59.91 0.02
CA LYS A 287 -7.71 61.00 -0.87
C LYS A 287 -6.53 61.73 -1.47
N ASN A 288 -5.48 62.01 -0.71
CA ASN A 288 -4.26 62.67 -1.21
C ASN A 288 -3.14 61.62 -1.39
N LYS A 289 -2.88 61.24 -2.64
CA LYS A 289 -1.87 60.22 -2.96
C LYS A 289 -0.43 60.68 -2.75
N ASN A 290 -0.18 61.99 -2.61
CA ASN A 290 1.18 62.52 -2.40
C ASN A 290 1.75 62.06 -1.05
N ILE A 291 0.93 61.91 -0.03
CA ILE A 291 1.36 61.42 1.29
C ILE A 291 1.98 60.01 1.27
N LEU A 292 1.68 59.22 0.25
CA LEU A 292 2.22 57.86 0.14
C LEU A 292 3.73 57.80 -0.02
N GLN A 293 4.34 58.91 -0.50
CA GLN A 293 5.78 59.04 -0.68
C GLN A 293 6.48 59.64 0.54
N ASP A 294 5.71 60.18 1.48
CA ASP A 294 6.27 60.80 2.68
C ASP A 294 6.86 59.76 3.60
N VAL A 295 7.96 60.12 4.23
CA VAL A 295 8.65 59.28 5.23
C VAL A 295 8.43 59.87 6.61
N TYR A 296 7.74 59.12 7.47
CA TYR A 296 7.50 59.55 8.84
C TYR A 296 8.46 58.91 9.84
N ARG A 297 8.85 59.71 10.82
CA ARG A 297 9.59 59.26 11.99
C ARG A 297 8.61 59.21 13.16
N PHE A 298 8.26 58.04 13.64
CA PHE A 298 7.61 57.91 14.92
C PHE A 298 8.69 57.73 15.99
N PHE A 299 8.65 58.64 16.96
CA PHE A 299 9.51 58.60 18.13
C PHE A 299 8.83 57.85 19.26
#